data_8edc03efcec2053a5adb7c11f45f2a06
#
_entry.id   8edc03efcec2053a5adb7c11f45f2a06
#
_cell.length_a   1.000
_cell.length_b   1.000
_cell.length_c   1.000
_cell.angle_alpha   90.00
_cell.angle_beta   90.00
_cell.angle_gamma   90.00
#
_symmetry.space_group_name_H-M   'P 1'
#
loop_
_entity.id
_entity.type
_entity.pdbx_description
1 polymer ?
#
loop_
_entity_poly.entity_id
_entity_poly.type
_entity_poly.pdbx_seq_one_letter_code
_entity_poly.pdbx_strand_id
1 'polypeptide(L)' 'MAVSYKKLWKLLIDKDMKKKDLEAQAKISHYTVSKMYRSENVTVDILERICRALDC' A
#
# COMPACT_ATOMS: atom_id res chain seq x y z
N MET A 1 -5.39 7.47 -16.83
CA MET A 1 -5.57 8.21 -15.59
C MET A 1 -4.61 7.66 -14.54
N ALA A 2 -3.87 8.53 -13.88
CA ALA A 2 -2.92 8.07 -12.87
C ALA A 2 -3.65 7.63 -11.61
N VAL A 3 -3.24 6.50 -11.03
CA VAL A 3 -3.80 6.03 -9.77
C VAL A 3 -3.14 6.83 -8.64
N SER A 4 -3.97 7.34 -7.74
CA SER A 4 -3.45 8.10 -6.60
C SER A 4 -3.46 7.25 -5.34
N TYR A 5 -2.30 7.15 -4.71
CA TYR A 5 -2.16 6.43 -3.45
C TYR A 5 -1.94 7.38 -2.27
N LYS A 6 -2.25 8.66 -2.46
CA LYS A 6 -2.05 9.66 -1.42
C LYS A 6 -2.80 9.33 -0.14
N LYS A 7 -4.04 8.88 -0.27
CA LYS A 7 -4.85 8.50 0.90
C LYS A 7 -4.21 7.33 1.65
N LEU A 8 -3.64 6.40 0.91
CA LEU A 8 -2.96 5.25 1.51
C LEU A 8 -1.75 5.71 2.32
N TRP A 9 -0.93 6.59 1.74
CA TRP A 9 0.26 7.09 2.44
C TRP A 9 -0.12 7.88 3.69
N LYS A 10 -1.19 8.68 3.63
CA LYS A 10 -1.71 9.39 4.80
C LYS A 10 -2.17 8.42 5.87
N LEU A 11 -2.85 7.35 5.47
CA LEU A 11 -3.33 6.34 6.41
C LEU A 11 -2.16 5.66 7.12
N LEU A 12 -1.09 5.38 6.41
CA LEU A 12 0.12 4.81 7.02
C LEU A 12 0.71 5.74 8.06
N ILE A 13 0.75 7.03 7.76
CA ILE A 13 1.26 8.04 8.70
C ILE A 13 0.35 8.09 9.93
N ASP A 14 -0.95 8.08 9.75
CA ASP A 14 -1.92 8.11 10.86
C ASP A 14 -1.77 6.88 11.75
N LYS A 15 -1.42 5.73 11.18
CA LYS A 15 -1.23 4.49 11.92
C LYS A 15 0.20 4.33 12.42
N ASP A 16 1.05 5.32 12.19
CA ASP A 16 2.46 5.29 12.58
C ASP A 16 3.17 4.07 11.99
N MET A 17 2.85 3.74 10.75
CA MET A 17 3.42 2.61 10.02
C MET A 17 4.37 3.08 8.94
N LYS A 18 5.42 2.31 8.72
CA LYS A 18 6.34 2.52 7.61
C LYS A 18 5.97 1.61 6.44
N LYS A 19 6.54 1.89 5.27
CA LYS A 19 6.30 1.04 4.09
C LYS A 19 6.72 -0.41 4.33
N LYS A 20 7.80 -0.61 5.09
CA LYS A 20 8.24 -1.97 5.45
C LYS A 20 7.19 -2.70 6.28
N ASP A 21 6.55 -1.99 7.19
CA ASP A 21 5.49 -2.57 8.00
C ASP A 21 4.32 -2.99 7.13
N LEU A 22 3.98 -2.16 6.14
CA LEU A 22 2.92 -2.49 5.20
C LEU A 22 3.28 -3.75 4.40
N GLU A 23 4.52 -3.85 3.94
CA GLU A 23 4.97 -5.04 3.22
C GLU A 23 4.78 -6.31 4.04
N ALA A 24 5.17 -6.26 5.30
CA ALA A 24 5.07 -7.41 6.20
C ALA A 24 3.61 -7.76 6.48
N GLN A 25 2.79 -6.77 6.78
CA GLN A 25 1.40 -7.01 7.16
C GLN A 25 0.52 -7.41 5.98
N ALA A 26 0.72 -6.78 4.84
CA ALA A 26 -0.05 -7.11 3.63
C ALA A 26 0.55 -8.29 2.87
N LYS A 27 1.74 -8.75 3.26
CA LYS A 27 2.45 -9.85 2.60
C LYS A 27 2.69 -9.56 1.12
N ILE A 28 3.13 -8.35 0.83
CA ILE A 28 3.44 -7.93 -0.52
C ILE A 28 4.94 -7.67 -0.64
N SER A 29 5.45 -7.73 -1.85
CA SER A 29 6.89 -7.54 -2.07
C SER A 29 7.27 -6.07 -2.06
N HIS A 30 8.56 -5.82 -1.80
CA HIS A 30 9.11 -4.48 -1.88
C HIS A 30 8.91 -3.89 -3.28
N TYR A 31 9.03 -4.73 -4.31
CA TYR A 31 8.80 -4.31 -5.69
C TYR A 31 7.39 -3.73 -5.88
N THR A 32 6.40 -4.40 -5.28
CA THR A 32 5.01 -3.95 -5.36
C THR A 32 4.83 -2.60 -4.70
N VAL A 33 5.42 -2.41 -3.52
CA VAL A 33 5.35 -1.12 -2.81
C VAL A 33 6.04 -0.02 -3.63
N SER A 34 7.17 -0.35 -4.26
CA SER A 34 7.89 0.60 -5.12
C SER A 34 7.04 1.03 -6.31
N LYS A 35 6.28 0.11 -6.91
CA LYS A 35 5.35 0.44 -8.00
C LYS A 35 4.28 1.40 -7.52
N MET A 36 3.72 1.16 -6.34
CA MET A 36 2.70 2.03 -5.76
C MET A 36 3.29 3.41 -5.46
N TYR A 37 4.52 3.45 -4.99
CA TYR A 37 5.20 4.71 -4.71
C TYR A 37 5.34 5.56 -5.97
N ARG A 38 5.51 4.92 -7.14
CA ARG A 38 5.60 5.60 -8.42
C ARG A 38 4.24 5.81 -9.07
N SER A 39 3.16 5.56 -8.35
CA SER A 39 1.79 5.67 -8.83
C SER A 39 1.48 4.74 -10.01
N GLU A 40 2.13 3.58 -10.04
CA GLU A 40 1.84 2.57 -11.05
C GLU A 40 0.68 1.69 -10.58
N ASN A 41 -0.02 1.10 -11.55
CA ASN A 41 -1.15 0.22 -11.24
C ASN A 41 -0.69 -1.08 -10.61
N VAL A 42 -1.44 -1.55 -9.64
CA VAL A 42 -1.24 -2.87 -9.05
C VAL A 42 -2.54 -3.66 -9.18
N THR A 43 -2.47 -4.97 -8.94
CA THR A 43 -3.67 -5.82 -9.06
C THR A 43 -4.65 -5.56 -7.93
N VAL A 44 -5.93 -5.89 -8.18
CA VAL A 44 -6.97 -5.77 -7.15
C VAL A 44 -6.64 -6.65 -5.95
N ASP A 45 -6.04 -7.81 -6.17
CA ASP A 45 -5.62 -8.70 -5.10
C ASP A 45 -4.67 -7.99 -4.11
N ILE A 46 -3.72 -7.24 -4.65
CA ILE A 46 -2.79 -6.47 -3.83
C ILE A 46 -3.55 -5.41 -3.03
N LEU A 47 -4.49 -4.72 -3.66
CA LEU A 47 -5.28 -3.70 -2.99
C LEU A 47 -6.10 -4.31 -1.85
N GLU A 48 -6.68 -5.49 -2.06
CA GLU A 48 -7.43 -6.19 -1.02
C GLU A 48 -6.53 -6.54 0.17
N ARG A 49 -5.33 -7.02 -0.09
CA ARG A 49 -4.39 -7.37 0.97
C ARG A 49 -4.03 -6.14 1.80
N ILE A 50 -3.83 -5.02 1.14
CA ILE A 50 -3.52 -3.76 1.82
C ILE A 50 -4.70 -3.31 2.67
N CYS A 51 -5.91 -3.37 2.12
CA CYS A 51 -7.11 -2.98 2.87
C CYS A 51 -7.29 -3.84 4.11
N ARG A 52 -7.06 -5.14 4.02
CA ARG A 52 -7.15 -6.04 5.17
C ARG A 52 -6.09 -5.72 6.21
N ALA A 53 -4.87 -5.43 5.76
CA ALA A 53 -3.78 -5.11 6.66
C ALA A 53 -4.02 -3.82 7.42
N LEU A 54 -4.67 -2.85 6.79
CA LEU A 54 -4.93 -1.53 7.36
C LEU A 54 -6.34 -1.40 7.95
N ASP A 55 -7.14 -2.44 7.85
CA ASP A 55 -8.50 -2.48 8.39
C ASP A 55 -9.37 -1.36 7.80
N CYS A 56 -9.35 -1.24 6.47
CA CYS A 56 -10.17 -0.24 5.78
C CYS A 56 -11.00 -0.81 4.64
#